data_e59557bf9b3f7579ffc5b7f2f72d4c26
#
_entry.id   e59557bf9b3f7579ffc5b7f2f72d4c26
#
_cell.length_a   1.000
_cell.length_b   1.000
_cell.length_c   1.000
_cell.angle_alpha   90.00
_cell.angle_beta   90.00
_cell.angle_gamma   90.00
#
_symmetry.space_group_name_H-M   'P 1'
#
loop_
_entity.id
_entity.type
_entity.pdbx_description
1 polymer ?
#
loop_
_entity_poly.entity_id
_entity_poly.type
_entity_poly.pdbx_seq_one_letter_code
_entity_poly.pdbx_strand_id
1 'polypeptide(L)'
;MPALELDDGRALAESNAILCFLADGTHYLPGDAFGRAKVWQWLSFEQERIESQVGALRHWTLTGKLARRAPALVEAKRNGALRALEILDAQFAQRDFIAGDAYTIADIALFAYASRADEADGLSLRPHAHLRGWIERVRAQPRFLDETFGYSIDPHSANELP
;
A
#
# COMPACT_ATOMS: atom_id res chain seq x y z
N MET A 1 -6.78 2.70 12.14
CA MET A 1 -7.44 1.65 11.32
C MET A 1 -8.73 2.25 10.75
N PRO A 2 -9.01 2.11 9.46
CA PRO A 2 -10.27 2.56 8.89
C PRO A 2 -11.42 1.65 9.35
N ALA A 3 -12.62 2.24 9.48
CA ALA A 3 -13.86 1.51 9.73
C ALA A 3 -14.94 2.01 8.78
N LEU A 4 -15.75 1.10 8.27
CA LEU A 4 -16.93 1.37 7.46
C LEU A 4 -18.15 0.93 8.24
N GLU A 5 -19.09 1.85 8.51
CA GLU A 5 -20.38 1.58 9.06
C GLU A 5 -21.42 1.63 7.93
N LEU A 6 -22.30 0.62 7.88
CA LEU A 6 -23.39 0.53 6.93
C LEU A 6 -24.67 1.14 7.52
N ASP A 7 -25.63 1.48 6.66
CA ASP A 7 -26.90 2.08 7.06
C ASP A 7 -27.71 1.22 8.04
N ASP A 8 -27.49 -0.09 8.07
CA ASP A 8 -28.11 -1.03 8.99
C ASP A 8 -27.37 -1.21 10.33
N GLY A 9 -26.31 -0.43 10.56
CA GLY A 9 -25.49 -0.45 11.77
C GLY A 9 -24.40 -1.54 11.81
N ARG A 10 -24.25 -2.35 10.76
CA ARG A 10 -23.12 -3.29 10.68
C ARG A 10 -21.83 -2.52 10.40
N ALA A 11 -20.76 -2.92 11.06
CA ALA A 11 -19.44 -2.30 10.88
C ALA A 11 -18.41 -3.29 10.32
N LEU A 12 -17.52 -2.79 9.48
CA LEU A 12 -16.40 -3.52 8.91
C LEU A 12 -15.13 -2.73 9.16
N ALA A 13 -14.09 -3.38 9.65
CA ALA A 13 -12.77 -2.82 9.83
C ALA A 13 -11.77 -3.49 8.87
N GLU A 14 -10.53 -2.99 8.85
CA GLU A 14 -9.44 -3.38 7.98
C GLU A 14 -9.62 -2.91 6.52
N SER A 15 -8.67 -2.09 6.04
CA SER A 15 -8.74 -1.47 4.70
C SER A 15 -8.96 -2.48 3.57
N ASN A 16 -8.26 -3.61 3.61
CA ASN A 16 -8.36 -4.63 2.57
C ASN A 16 -9.70 -5.38 2.61
N ALA A 17 -10.29 -5.58 3.81
CA ALA A 17 -11.64 -6.14 3.93
C ALA A 17 -12.70 -5.16 3.40
N ILE A 18 -12.56 -3.89 3.71
CA ILE A 18 -13.44 -2.82 3.19
C ILE A 18 -13.33 -2.73 1.67
N LEU A 19 -12.12 -2.75 1.10
CA LEU A 19 -11.92 -2.77 -0.35
C LEU A 19 -12.59 -3.98 -1.00
N CYS A 20 -12.43 -5.18 -0.45
CA CYS A 20 -13.07 -6.39 -0.97
C CYS A 20 -14.60 -6.28 -0.92
N PHE A 21 -15.17 -5.75 0.15
CA PHE A 21 -16.61 -5.56 0.30
C PHE A 21 -17.16 -4.56 -0.72
N LEU A 22 -16.51 -3.40 -0.88
CA LEU A 22 -16.94 -2.36 -1.82
C LEU A 22 -16.75 -2.74 -3.28
N ALA A 23 -15.79 -3.61 -3.58
CA ALA A 23 -15.49 -4.04 -4.95
C ALA A 23 -16.33 -5.25 -5.40
N ASP A 24 -17.09 -5.88 -4.51
CA ASP A 24 -17.86 -7.08 -4.87
C ASP A 24 -18.91 -6.73 -5.95
N GLY A 25 -18.96 -7.56 -7.00
CA GLY A 25 -19.80 -7.32 -8.16
C GLY A 25 -19.35 -6.19 -9.10
N THR A 26 -18.21 -5.57 -8.87
CA THR A 26 -17.64 -4.53 -9.74
C THR A 26 -16.50 -5.08 -10.59
N HIS A 27 -16.03 -4.28 -11.57
CA HIS A 27 -14.85 -4.63 -12.37
C HIS A 27 -13.51 -4.53 -11.61
N TYR A 28 -13.49 -3.96 -10.39
CA TYR A 28 -12.30 -3.87 -9.55
C TYR A 28 -11.94 -5.18 -8.84
N LEU A 29 -12.87 -6.16 -8.85
CA LEU A 29 -12.63 -7.50 -8.30
C LEU A 29 -13.03 -8.55 -9.35
N PRO A 30 -12.10 -9.42 -9.81
CA PRO A 30 -12.41 -10.45 -10.79
C PRO A 30 -13.55 -11.36 -10.36
N GLY A 31 -14.38 -11.79 -11.34
CA GLY A 31 -15.51 -12.68 -11.08
C GLY A 31 -15.10 -14.14 -10.86
N ASP A 32 -13.98 -14.58 -11.47
CA ASP A 32 -13.50 -15.94 -11.38
C ASP A 32 -12.63 -16.18 -10.15
N ALA A 33 -12.57 -17.43 -9.69
CA ALA A 33 -11.87 -17.81 -8.47
C ALA A 33 -10.35 -17.58 -8.54
N PHE A 34 -9.72 -17.80 -9.71
CA PHE A 34 -8.29 -17.62 -9.87
C PHE A 34 -7.90 -16.14 -9.84
N GLY A 35 -8.64 -15.30 -10.57
CA GLY A 35 -8.46 -13.86 -10.56
C GLY A 35 -8.61 -13.27 -9.15
N ARG A 36 -9.64 -13.70 -8.39
CA ARG A 36 -9.80 -13.32 -6.98
C ARG A 36 -8.63 -13.77 -6.11
N ALA A 37 -8.15 -14.99 -6.31
CA ALA A 37 -6.99 -15.50 -5.57
C ALA A 37 -5.73 -14.67 -5.87
N LYS A 38 -5.53 -14.20 -7.11
CA LYS A 38 -4.44 -13.30 -7.49
C LYS A 38 -4.56 -11.94 -6.80
N VAL A 39 -5.75 -11.37 -6.70
CA VAL A 39 -6.00 -10.13 -5.95
C VAL A 39 -5.65 -10.35 -4.48
N TRP A 40 -6.14 -11.41 -3.84
CA TRP A 40 -5.85 -11.70 -2.42
C TRP A 40 -4.37 -11.97 -2.16
N GLN A 41 -3.66 -12.62 -3.10
CA GLN A 41 -2.20 -12.78 -3.02
C GLN A 41 -1.50 -11.42 -2.87
N TRP A 42 -1.91 -10.43 -3.67
CA TRP A 42 -1.28 -9.12 -3.65
C TRP A 42 -1.75 -8.22 -2.49
N LEU A 43 -2.99 -8.36 -2.03
CA LEU A 43 -3.44 -7.74 -0.79
C LEU A 43 -2.66 -8.26 0.43
N SER A 44 -2.37 -9.58 0.47
CA SER A 44 -1.54 -10.16 1.52
C SER A 44 -0.09 -9.68 1.43
N PHE A 45 0.47 -9.58 0.22
CA PHE A 45 1.80 -9.03 -0.02
C PHE A 45 1.88 -7.57 0.43
N GLU A 46 0.85 -6.77 0.13
CA GLU A 46 0.77 -5.38 0.53
C GLU A 46 0.87 -5.24 2.04
N GLN A 47 0.04 -5.95 2.82
CA GLN A 47 0.06 -5.91 4.28
C GLN A 47 1.40 -6.35 4.87
N GLU A 48 1.91 -7.49 4.40
CA GLU A 48 3.11 -8.12 4.96
C GLU A 48 4.40 -7.43 4.52
N ARG A 49 4.47 -6.92 3.28
CA ARG A 49 5.72 -6.47 2.68
C ARG A 49 5.78 -4.98 2.37
N ILE A 50 4.66 -4.32 2.15
CA ILE A 50 4.62 -2.90 1.83
C ILE A 50 4.22 -2.07 3.05
N GLU A 51 3.02 -2.26 3.58
CA GLU A 51 2.58 -1.48 4.75
C GLU A 51 3.49 -1.73 5.95
N SER A 52 3.78 -2.98 6.28
CA SER A 52 4.62 -3.33 7.43
C SER A 52 6.07 -2.85 7.32
N GLN A 53 6.59 -2.61 6.12
CA GLN A 53 7.97 -2.19 5.90
C GLN A 53 8.04 -0.71 5.47
N VAL A 54 7.50 -0.37 4.30
CA VAL A 54 7.50 0.99 3.75
C VAL A 54 6.65 1.92 4.60
N GLY A 55 5.42 1.49 4.94
CA GLY A 55 4.50 2.26 5.78
C GLY A 55 5.08 2.57 7.16
N ALA A 56 5.69 1.57 7.82
CA ALA A 56 6.33 1.75 9.11
C ALA A 56 7.50 2.75 9.04
N LEU A 57 8.41 2.59 8.07
CA LEU A 57 9.54 3.52 7.89
C LEU A 57 9.05 4.93 7.59
N ARG A 58 8.08 5.07 6.69
CA ARG A 58 7.47 6.35 6.34
C ARG A 58 6.87 7.02 7.58
N HIS A 59 6.08 6.29 8.37
CA HIS A 59 5.50 6.80 9.62
C HIS A 59 6.60 7.29 10.57
N TRP A 60 7.63 6.49 10.82
CA TRP A 60 8.71 6.88 11.73
C TRP A 60 9.51 8.09 11.22
N THR A 61 9.72 8.18 9.90
CA THR A 61 10.40 9.33 9.26
C THR A 61 9.58 10.61 9.45
N LEU A 62 8.30 10.60 9.06
CA LEU A 62 7.45 11.78 9.08
C LEU A 62 7.08 12.25 10.49
N THR A 63 7.05 11.33 11.46
CA THR A 63 6.75 11.67 12.87
C THR A 63 7.99 11.95 13.72
N GLY A 64 9.21 11.86 13.14
CA GLY A 64 10.46 12.04 13.89
C GLY A 64 10.75 10.90 14.88
N LYS A 65 10.04 9.76 14.78
CA LYS A 65 10.21 8.61 15.69
C LYS A 65 11.35 7.66 15.27
N LEU A 66 11.96 7.87 14.10
CA LEU A 66 13.00 6.97 13.57
C LEU A 66 14.17 6.81 14.53
N ALA A 67 14.65 7.93 15.11
CA ALA A 67 15.78 7.93 16.05
C ALA A 67 15.49 7.21 17.38
N ARG A 68 14.22 6.93 17.69
CA ARG A 68 13.79 6.20 18.89
C ARG A 68 13.73 4.70 18.68
N ARG A 69 13.93 4.22 17.46
CA ARG A 69 13.87 2.79 17.10
C ARG A 69 15.26 2.17 17.18
N ALA A 70 15.31 0.89 17.57
CA ALA A 70 16.55 0.15 17.57
C ALA A 70 17.15 0.13 16.13
N PRO A 71 18.44 0.47 15.94
CA PRO A 71 19.04 0.52 14.62
C PRO A 71 18.89 -0.76 13.80
N ALA A 72 19.01 -1.92 14.45
CA ALA A 72 18.81 -3.22 13.81
C ALA A 72 17.38 -3.41 13.27
N LEU A 73 16.36 -2.89 13.97
CA LEU A 73 14.98 -2.95 13.50
C LEU A 73 14.76 -2.03 12.28
N VAL A 74 15.30 -0.82 12.31
CA VAL A 74 15.24 0.13 11.18
C VAL A 74 15.90 -0.49 9.95
N GLU A 75 17.09 -1.08 10.12
CA GLU A 75 17.83 -1.73 9.03
C GLU A 75 17.06 -2.94 8.48
N ALA A 76 16.48 -3.78 9.33
CA ALA A 76 15.65 -4.91 8.90
C ALA A 76 14.43 -4.45 8.07
N LYS A 77 13.76 -3.37 8.51
CA LYS A 77 12.63 -2.76 7.79
C LYS A 77 13.07 -2.20 6.44
N ARG A 78 14.20 -1.47 6.40
CA ARG A 78 14.76 -0.91 5.16
C ARG A 78 15.09 -2.01 4.15
N ASN A 79 15.78 -3.06 4.57
CA ASN A 79 16.11 -4.20 3.72
C ASN A 79 14.86 -4.96 3.24
N GLY A 80 13.83 -5.07 4.08
CA GLY A 80 12.54 -5.63 3.71
C GLY A 80 11.83 -4.79 2.67
N ALA A 81 11.78 -3.47 2.85
CA ALA A 81 11.18 -2.52 1.92
C ALA A 81 11.88 -2.52 0.56
N LEU A 82 13.21 -2.46 0.53
CA LEU A 82 13.98 -2.51 -0.73
C LEU A 82 13.66 -3.77 -1.53
N ARG A 83 13.67 -4.95 -0.90
CA ARG A 83 13.29 -6.20 -1.57
C ARG A 83 11.85 -6.19 -2.06
N ALA A 84 10.92 -5.60 -1.32
CA ALA A 84 9.52 -5.49 -1.73
C ALA A 84 9.37 -4.59 -2.97
N LEU A 85 10.06 -3.46 -3.02
CA LEU A 85 10.07 -2.57 -4.19
C LEU A 85 10.70 -3.24 -5.42
N GLU A 86 11.78 -4.01 -5.26
CA GLU A 86 12.38 -4.82 -6.34
C GLU A 86 11.40 -5.85 -6.91
N ILE A 87 10.63 -6.54 -6.04
CA ILE A 87 9.60 -7.50 -6.45
C ILE A 87 8.51 -6.80 -7.25
N LEU A 88 8.05 -5.63 -6.80
CA LEU A 88 7.04 -4.85 -7.51
C LEU A 88 7.57 -4.38 -8.88
N ASP A 89 8.78 -3.85 -8.94
CA ASP A 89 9.38 -3.39 -10.19
C ASP A 89 9.50 -4.53 -11.21
N ALA A 90 9.97 -5.71 -10.78
CA ALA A 90 10.06 -6.91 -11.61
C ALA A 90 8.68 -7.40 -12.10
N GLN A 91 7.65 -7.31 -11.27
CA GLN A 91 6.27 -7.67 -11.65
C GLN A 91 5.74 -6.71 -12.71
N PHE A 92 5.92 -5.40 -12.53
CA PHE A 92 5.48 -4.38 -13.48
C PHE A 92 6.30 -4.30 -14.76
N ALA A 93 7.45 -4.93 -14.82
CA ALA A 93 8.18 -5.16 -16.07
C ALA A 93 7.44 -6.09 -17.04
N GLN A 94 6.49 -6.90 -16.52
CA GLN A 94 5.78 -7.93 -17.28
C GLN A 94 4.28 -7.67 -17.39
N ARG A 95 3.73 -6.75 -16.62
CA ARG A 95 2.28 -6.51 -16.49
C ARG A 95 1.98 -5.05 -16.24
N ASP A 96 0.85 -4.61 -16.74
CA ASP A 96 0.39 -3.23 -16.52
C ASP A 96 -0.13 -3.00 -15.10
N PHE A 97 -0.82 -4.00 -14.51
CA PHE A 97 -1.36 -3.96 -13.16
C PHE A 97 -0.92 -5.18 -12.35
N ILE A 98 -0.96 -5.05 -11.01
CA ILE A 98 -0.30 -6.02 -10.14
C ILE A 98 -0.89 -7.43 -10.21
N ALA A 99 -2.21 -7.55 -10.33
CA ALA A 99 -2.90 -8.83 -10.38
C ALA A 99 -3.03 -9.41 -11.81
N GLY A 100 -2.78 -8.61 -12.85
CA GLY A 100 -2.93 -9.01 -14.26
C GLY A 100 -2.97 -7.81 -15.20
N ASP A 101 -3.87 -7.85 -16.18
CA ASP A 101 -3.99 -6.82 -17.21
C ASP A 101 -5.06 -5.76 -16.87
N ALA A 102 -5.80 -5.97 -15.79
CA ALA A 102 -6.86 -5.07 -15.35
C ALA A 102 -6.51 -4.42 -13.99
N TYR A 103 -6.90 -3.14 -13.85
CA TYR A 103 -6.82 -2.39 -12.61
C TYR A 103 -7.77 -2.98 -11.57
N THR A 104 -7.27 -3.29 -10.38
CA THR A 104 -8.02 -3.96 -9.31
C THR A 104 -7.80 -3.29 -7.95
N ILE A 105 -8.55 -3.74 -6.94
CA ILE A 105 -8.34 -3.31 -5.55
C ILE A 105 -6.93 -3.64 -5.03
N ALA A 106 -6.22 -4.59 -5.61
CA ALA A 106 -4.83 -4.86 -5.25
C ALA A 106 -3.91 -3.69 -5.62
N ASP A 107 -4.16 -3.05 -6.78
CA ASP A 107 -3.45 -1.84 -7.18
C ASP A 107 -3.80 -0.66 -6.27
N ILE A 108 -5.08 -0.52 -5.91
CA ILE A 108 -5.54 0.53 -4.99
C ILE A 108 -4.82 0.42 -3.64
N ALA A 109 -4.78 -0.78 -3.05
CA ALA A 109 -4.13 -1.02 -1.77
C ALA A 109 -2.62 -0.73 -1.84
N LEU A 110 -1.92 -1.30 -2.83
CA LEU A 110 -0.48 -1.12 -3.01
C LEU A 110 -0.09 0.34 -3.23
N PHE A 111 -0.92 1.09 -3.97
CA PHE A 111 -0.63 2.48 -4.31
C PHE A 111 -0.46 3.35 -3.07
N ALA A 112 -1.22 3.09 -2.00
CA ALA A 112 -1.23 3.91 -0.79
C ALA A 112 0.17 4.13 -0.18
N TYR A 113 1.00 3.09 -0.15
CA TYR A 113 2.35 3.15 0.41
C TYR A 113 3.46 3.05 -0.63
N ALA A 114 3.31 2.21 -1.67
CA ALA A 114 4.35 2.03 -2.66
C ALA A 114 4.65 3.32 -3.43
N SER A 115 3.63 4.12 -3.77
CA SER A 115 3.79 5.40 -4.46
C SER A 115 4.49 6.48 -3.64
N ARG A 116 4.61 6.28 -2.33
CA ARG A 116 5.18 7.21 -1.36
C ARG A 116 6.46 6.71 -0.70
N ALA A 117 7.09 5.70 -1.30
CA ALA A 117 8.32 5.12 -0.73
C ALA A 117 9.46 6.15 -0.57
N ASP A 118 9.53 7.15 -1.46
CA ASP A 118 10.52 8.24 -1.37
C ASP A 118 10.37 9.11 -0.09
N GLU A 119 9.22 9.06 0.61
CA GLU A 119 9.00 9.76 1.87
C GLU A 119 9.58 9.00 3.08
N ALA A 120 10.03 7.77 2.88
CA ALA A 120 10.60 6.92 3.93
C ALA A 120 12.14 6.96 3.89
N ASP A 121 12.74 7.03 5.08
CA ASP A 121 14.19 7.11 5.22
C ASP A 121 14.93 5.96 4.53
N GLY A 122 15.89 6.31 3.68
CA GLY A 122 16.74 5.36 2.97
C GLY A 122 16.07 4.61 1.82
N LEU A 123 14.85 4.97 1.43
CA LEU A 123 14.20 4.40 0.25
C LEU A 123 14.21 5.39 -0.92
N SER A 124 14.17 4.85 -2.15
CA SER A 124 14.00 5.65 -3.36
C SER A 124 13.31 4.85 -4.46
N LEU A 125 12.35 5.49 -5.14
CA LEU A 125 11.70 4.97 -6.34
C LEU A 125 12.55 5.18 -7.61
N ARG A 126 13.62 5.98 -7.54
CA ARG A 126 14.43 6.35 -8.71
C ARG A 126 14.97 5.13 -9.49
N PRO A 127 15.45 4.05 -8.86
CA PRO A 127 15.93 2.87 -9.56
C PRO A 127 14.82 2.03 -10.22
N HIS A 128 13.58 2.16 -9.76
CA HIS A 128 12.45 1.29 -10.09
C HIS A 128 11.61 1.88 -11.23
N ALA A 129 12.08 1.75 -12.48
CA ALA A 129 11.45 2.39 -13.65
C ALA A 129 10.05 1.86 -13.95
N HIS A 130 9.84 0.54 -13.82
CA HIS A 130 8.55 -0.11 -14.10
C HIS A 130 7.52 0.19 -13.00
N LEU A 131 7.94 0.21 -11.74
CA LEU A 131 7.12 0.62 -10.61
C LEU A 131 6.66 2.08 -10.77
N ARG A 132 7.55 3.00 -11.17
CA ARG A 132 7.18 4.38 -11.47
C ARG A 132 6.19 4.47 -12.63
N GLY A 133 6.39 3.69 -13.69
CA GLY A 133 5.43 3.61 -14.80
C GLY A 133 4.05 3.13 -14.34
N TRP A 134 3.98 2.16 -13.43
CA TRP A 134 2.71 1.73 -12.83
C TRP A 134 2.07 2.84 -11.99
N ILE A 135 2.84 3.58 -11.18
CA ILE A 135 2.31 4.74 -10.42
C ILE A 135 1.60 5.72 -11.35
N GLU A 136 2.21 6.05 -12.50
CA GLU A 136 1.58 6.94 -13.49
C GLU A 136 0.32 6.31 -14.13
N ARG A 137 0.32 4.99 -14.40
CA ARG A 137 -0.87 4.30 -14.90
C ARG A 137 -2.02 4.31 -13.90
N VAL A 138 -1.74 4.16 -12.60
CA VAL A 138 -2.76 4.27 -11.54
C VAL A 138 -3.31 5.69 -11.48
N ARG A 139 -2.46 6.71 -11.52
CA ARG A 139 -2.88 8.12 -11.54
C ARG A 139 -3.75 8.48 -12.74
N ALA A 140 -3.52 7.80 -13.87
CA ALA A 140 -4.31 8.00 -15.09
C ALA A 140 -5.67 7.29 -15.06
N GLN A 141 -6.02 6.53 -14.01
CA GLN A 141 -7.29 5.84 -13.92
C GLN A 141 -8.45 6.84 -13.81
N PRO A 142 -9.60 6.57 -14.47
CA PRO A 142 -10.79 7.39 -14.31
C PRO A 142 -11.17 7.56 -12.83
N ARG A 143 -11.46 8.80 -12.42
CA ARG A 143 -11.82 9.15 -11.04
C ARG A 143 -10.70 8.95 -10.01
N PHE A 144 -9.44 8.89 -10.44
CA PHE A 144 -8.34 8.96 -9.51
C PHE A 144 -8.42 10.29 -8.74
N LEU A 145 -8.35 10.21 -7.41
CA LEU A 145 -8.32 11.40 -6.56
C LEU A 145 -6.86 11.78 -6.31
N ASP A 146 -6.41 12.86 -6.93
CA ASP A 146 -5.06 13.39 -6.77
C ASP A 146 -4.94 14.31 -5.54
N GLU A 147 -6.05 14.57 -4.86
CA GLU A 147 -6.08 15.39 -3.65
C GLU A 147 -5.49 14.60 -2.48
N THR A 148 -4.32 15.04 -2.02
CA THR A 148 -3.65 14.46 -0.86
C THR A 148 -3.61 15.46 0.28
N PHE A 149 -4.13 15.05 1.42
CA PHE A 149 -4.00 15.83 2.64
C PHE A 149 -2.59 15.65 3.23
N GLY A 150 -2.07 16.72 3.86
CA GLY A 150 -0.81 16.62 4.59
C GLY A 150 -0.88 15.51 5.64
N TYR A 151 0.26 14.86 5.90
CA TYR A 151 0.34 13.84 6.93
C TYR A 151 0.02 14.46 8.29
N SER A 152 -1.13 14.12 8.87
CA SER A 152 -1.48 14.54 10.22
C SER A 152 -1.09 13.43 11.20
N ILE A 153 -0.35 13.80 12.24
CA ILE A 153 -0.04 12.89 13.34
C ILE A 153 -1.32 12.74 14.15
N ASP A 154 -1.82 11.50 14.27
CA ASP A 154 -2.89 11.18 15.19
C ASP A 154 -2.44 11.57 16.62
N PRO A 155 -3.17 12.45 17.33
CA PRO A 155 -2.81 12.84 18.71
C PRO A 155 -2.70 11.62 19.66
N HIS A 156 -3.42 10.56 19.41
CA HIS A 156 -3.36 9.33 20.19
C HIS A 156 -2.06 8.54 19.97
N SER A 157 -1.43 8.66 18.82
CA SER A 157 -0.15 7.99 18.57
C SER A 157 1.04 8.71 19.20
N ALA A 158 0.87 9.90 19.76
CA ALA A 158 1.90 10.58 20.53
C ALA A 158 2.34 9.79 21.78
N ASN A 159 1.45 8.96 22.32
CA ASN A 159 1.66 8.12 23.50
C ASN A 159 2.00 6.66 23.14
N GLU A 160 2.21 6.33 21.87
CA GLU A 160 2.67 4.99 21.51
C GLU A 160 3.98 4.65 22.21
N LEU A 161 4.05 3.41 22.68
CA LEU A 161 5.25 2.86 23.30
C LEU A 161 6.49 3.09 22.43
N PRO A 162 7.64 3.35 23.06
CA PRO A 162 8.89 3.66 22.40
C PRO A 162 9.36 2.56 21.44
#